data_9cc86fbd6eb75d580e200f2d6d4549cb
#
_entry.id   9cc86fbd6eb75d580e200f2d6d4549cb
#
_cell.length_a   1.000
_cell.length_b   1.000
_cell.length_c   1.000
_cell.angle_alpha   90.00
_cell.angle_beta   90.00
_cell.angle_gamma   90.00
#
_symmetry.space_group_name_H-M   'P 1'
#
loop_
_entity.id
_entity.type
_entity.pdbx_description
1 polymer ?
#
loop_
_entity_poly.entity_id
_entity_poly.type
_entity_poly.pdbx_seq_one_letter_code
_entity_poly.pdbx_strand_id
1 'polypeptide(L)'
;FQLKHSDGWQNTTYEDPNRYEKPVTNSINKTVNRYTDWQVSQHIGYQATQTLNLYADGSFYRKRVYRPCGIPDYKTYDFLYRNASASTGGKMKLKNNNSITADIHYDSHAYYYAYTHETWDKEYDDNGKEISFPYSPGDKGLQSDQSRLLIQTKGIFNLPYFNRLSAGVDMEINWLDAPRRLDEKNVSDNTGSFYLQDEWSPFSQLNITAGARLTLNNNFGMRATPKVSALYKLGDFNLRATYSEGFKTPTLKELHYRYIRQMSLVILNLGNKDLEPQTSRYVSGGVEYNGTDFSISATGYCNWLDNMITLVTIPTSQAPGDLVVTYDPARVRQYQN
;
A
#
# COMPACT_ATOMS: atom_id res chain seq x y z
N PHE A 1 0.09 4.84 -24.84
CA PHE A 1 -1.08 3.96 -24.84
C PHE A 1 -0.63 2.50 -24.81
N GLN A 2 -1.23 1.69 -23.97
CA GLN A 2 -1.03 0.25 -23.91
C GLN A 2 -2.39 -0.46 -23.87
N LEU A 3 -2.54 -1.52 -24.65
CA LEU A 3 -3.70 -2.41 -24.63
C LEU A 3 -3.21 -3.83 -24.44
N LYS A 4 -3.80 -4.58 -23.50
CA LYS A 4 -3.54 -6.01 -23.29
C LYS A 4 -4.85 -6.77 -23.27
N HIS A 5 -4.82 -7.93 -23.90
CA HIS A 5 -5.92 -8.89 -23.88
C HIS A 5 -5.36 -10.28 -23.64
N SER A 6 -6.10 -11.09 -22.92
CA SER A 6 -5.84 -12.50 -22.74
C SER A 6 -7.16 -13.25 -22.66
N ASP A 7 -7.27 -14.37 -23.38
CA ASP A 7 -8.42 -15.28 -23.26
C ASP A 7 -8.40 -16.11 -21.98
N GLY A 8 -7.34 -15.93 -21.19
CA GLY A 8 -7.07 -16.73 -20.01
C GLY A 8 -6.55 -18.13 -20.38
N TRP A 9 -6.00 -18.82 -19.41
CA TRP A 9 -5.46 -20.17 -19.60
C TRP A 9 -5.63 -21.05 -18.37
N GLN A 10 -5.47 -22.35 -18.60
CA GLN A 10 -5.42 -23.39 -17.59
C GLN A 10 -4.01 -23.97 -17.57
N ASN A 11 -3.35 -23.98 -16.43
CA ASN A 11 -1.97 -24.46 -16.33
C ASN A 11 -1.84 -25.97 -16.44
N THR A 12 -2.72 -26.70 -15.84
CA THR A 12 -2.79 -28.18 -15.89
C THR A 12 -4.20 -28.61 -15.56
N THR A 13 -4.61 -29.73 -16.05
CA THR A 13 -5.72 -30.48 -15.49
C THR A 13 -5.31 -30.91 -14.08
N TYR A 14 -5.79 -30.20 -13.06
CA TYR A 14 -5.61 -30.65 -11.69
C TYR A 14 -6.62 -31.73 -11.43
N GLU A 15 -6.16 -32.98 -11.30
CA GLU A 15 -6.91 -34.06 -10.76
C GLU A 15 -6.79 -34.04 -9.25
N ASP A 16 -7.88 -33.74 -8.54
CA ASP A 16 -7.95 -33.98 -7.10
C ASP A 16 -8.35 -35.45 -6.86
N PRO A 17 -7.39 -36.32 -6.55
CA PRO A 17 -7.66 -37.76 -6.40
C PRO A 17 -8.60 -38.10 -5.24
N ASN A 18 -8.84 -37.14 -4.34
CA ASN A 18 -9.66 -37.33 -3.15
C ASN A 18 -11.08 -36.77 -3.31
N ARG A 19 -11.39 -36.09 -4.38
CA ARG A 19 -12.63 -35.34 -4.51
C ARG A 19 -13.56 -35.87 -5.62
N TYR A 20 -13.01 -36.45 -6.69
CA TYR A 20 -13.81 -36.96 -7.82
C TYR A 20 -13.13 -38.15 -8.50
N GLU A 21 -13.90 -39.20 -8.75
CA GLU A 21 -13.45 -40.40 -9.46
C GLU A 21 -13.21 -40.21 -10.98
N LYS A 22 -13.44 -39.01 -11.50
CA LYS A 22 -13.21 -38.64 -12.91
C LYS A 22 -12.52 -37.33 -13.04
N PRO A 23 -11.51 -37.18 -13.94
CA PRO A 23 -10.89 -35.91 -14.24
C PRO A 23 -11.96 -34.91 -14.68
N VAL A 24 -11.98 -33.74 -14.06
CA VAL A 24 -12.85 -32.63 -14.46
C VAL A 24 -12.27 -31.99 -15.73
N THR A 25 -12.43 -32.66 -16.87
CA THR A 25 -11.93 -32.24 -18.17
C THR A 25 -12.57 -30.95 -18.69
N ASN A 26 -13.67 -30.51 -18.10
CA ASN A 26 -14.41 -29.30 -18.45
C ASN A 26 -14.53 -28.35 -17.27
N SER A 27 -13.46 -28.14 -16.50
CA SER A 27 -13.44 -27.06 -15.50
C SER A 27 -13.61 -25.73 -16.21
N ILE A 28 -14.73 -25.07 -15.99
CA ILE A 28 -15.04 -23.73 -16.48
C ILE A 28 -14.19 -22.68 -15.74
N ASN A 29 -13.53 -23.06 -14.64
CA ASN A 29 -12.63 -22.24 -13.89
C ASN A 29 -11.22 -22.33 -14.49
N LYS A 30 -10.82 -21.31 -15.21
CA LYS A 30 -9.44 -21.17 -15.69
C LYS A 30 -8.52 -20.77 -14.55
N THR A 31 -7.25 -21.19 -14.61
CA THR A 31 -6.19 -20.72 -13.69
C THR A 31 -6.05 -19.21 -13.78
N VAL A 32 -6.09 -18.67 -14.99
CA VAL A 32 -6.14 -17.23 -15.26
C VAL A 32 -7.39 -16.93 -16.08
N ASN A 33 -8.26 -16.07 -15.55
CA ASN A 33 -9.46 -15.63 -16.25
C ASN A 33 -9.14 -14.76 -17.46
N ARG A 34 -10.01 -14.75 -18.45
CA ARG A 34 -9.96 -13.78 -19.55
C ARG A 34 -9.97 -12.36 -18.99
N TYR A 35 -9.15 -11.49 -19.54
CA TYR A 35 -9.14 -10.08 -19.18
C TYR A 35 -8.83 -9.18 -20.37
N THR A 36 -9.26 -7.95 -20.27
CA THR A 36 -8.84 -6.84 -21.13
C THR A 36 -8.43 -5.70 -20.25
N ASP A 37 -7.26 -5.15 -20.46
CA ASP A 37 -6.83 -3.90 -19.84
C ASP A 37 -6.29 -2.91 -20.86
N TRP A 38 -6.39 -1.64 -20.53
CA TRP A 38 -5.77 -0.57 -21.28
C TRP A 38 -5.31 0.54 -20.35
N GLN A 39 -4.26 1.22 -20.78
CA GLN A 39 -3.66 2.32 -20.07
C GLN A 39 -3.32 3.44 -21.05
N VAL A 40 -3.59 4.66 -20.64
CA VAL A 40 -3.09 5.88 -21.27
C VAL A 40 -2.25 6.62 -20.22
N SER A 41 -1.07 7.08 -20.62
CA SER A 41 -0.25 7.93 -19.79
C SER A 41 0.40 9.02 -20.63
N GLN A 42 0.55 10.19 -20.03
CA GLN A 42 1.17 11.36 -20.64
C GLN A 42 2.13 12.00 -19.64
N HIS A 43 3.32 12.32 -20.09
CA HIS A 43 4.29 13.15 -19.39
C HIS A 43 4.56 14.41 -20.17
N ILE A 44 4.55 15.55 -19.50
CA ILE A 44 4.91 16.85 -20.04
C ILE A 44 6.01 17.44 -19.17
N GLY A 45 7.18 17.66 -19.74
CA GLY A 45 8.29 18.37 -19.11
C GLY A 45 8.48 19.75 -19.74
N TYR A 46 8.69 20.76 -18.91
CA TYR A 46 8.89 22.12 -19.35
C TYR A 46 10.05 22.78 -18.62
N GLN A 47 11.09 23.19 -19.35
CA GLN A 47 12.19 23.96 -18.79
C GLN A 47 11.81 25.45 -18.81
N ALA A 48 11.25 25.93 -17.69
CA ALA A 48 10.78 27.32 -17.58
C ALA A 48 11.92 28.34 -17.57
N THR A 49 13.06 27.97 -16.97
CA THR A 49 14.30 28.75 -16.99
C THR A 49 15.51 27.81 -17.05
N GLN A 50 16.73 28.36 -17.13
CA GLN A 50 17.95 27.52 -17.05
C GLN A 50 18.06 26.75 -15.74
N THR A 51 17.38 27.17 -14.69
CA THR A 51 17.44 26.56 -13.36
C THR A 51 16.15 25.92 -12.90
N LEU A 52 15.00 26.19 -13.56
CA LEU A 52 13.69 25.69 -13.16
C LEU A 52 13.13 24.73 -14.23
N ASN A 53 12.97 23.48 -13.83
CA ASN A 53 12.27 22.46 -14.59
C ASN A 53 10.92 22.17 -13.92
N LEU A 54 9.85 22.18 -14.70
CA LEU A 54 8.49 21.82 -14.30
C LEU A 54 8.08 20.54 -15.02
N TYR A 55 7.16 19.80 -14.42
CA TYR A 55 6.57 18.63 -15.06
C TYR A 55 5.10 18.46 -14.67
N ALA A 56 4.37 17.76 -15.51
CA ALA A 56 3.04 17.26 -15.22
C ALA A 56 2.89 15.86 -15.82
N ASP A 57 2.32 14.96 -15.04
CA ASP A 57 2.01 13.60 -15.44
C ASP A 57 0.53 13.31 -15.24
N GLY A 58 -0.02 12.49 -16.11
CA GLY A 58 -1.34 11.95 -15.97
C GLY A 58 -1.40 10.52 -16.47
N SER A 59 -2.11 9.66 -15.78
CA SER A 59 -2.37 8.31 -16.27
C SER A 59 -3.77 7.86 -15.93
N PHE A 60 -4.32 7.02 -16.79
CA PHE A 60 -5.57 6.32 -16.56
C PHE A 60 -5.42 4.86 -16.98
N TYR A 61 -5.83 3.95 -16.11
CA TYR A 61 -5.82 2.52 -16.32
C TYR A 61 -7.21 1.94 -16.06
N ARG A 62 -7.63 1.02 -16.91
CA ARG A 62 -8.85 0.25 -16.72
C ARG A 62 -8.60 -1.22 -17.05
N LYS A 63 -9.02 -2.11 -16.15
CA LYS A 63 -8.99 -3.56 -16.37
C LYS A 63 -10.34 -4.17 -16.08
N ARG A 64 -10.81 -5.02 -17.00
CA ARG A 64 -11.95 -5.89 -16.78
C ARG A 64 -11.48 -7.34 -16.79
N VAL A 65 -11.75 -8.06 -15.71
CA VAL A 65 -11.52 -9.51 -15.60
C VAL A 65 -12.86 -10.18 -15.71
N TYR A 66 -13.03 -10.96 -16.77
CA TYR A 66 -14.26 -11.66 -17.05
C TYR A 66 -14.29 -12.95 -16.25
N ARG A 67 -15.24 -13.07 -15.34
CA ARG A 67 -15.38 -14.28 -14.54
C ARG A 67 -16.09 -15.34 -15.37
N PRO A 68 -15.54 -16.55 -15.50
CA PRO A 68 -16.22 -17.63 -16.19
C PRO A 68 -17.49 -18.01 -15.43
N CYS A 69 -18.60 -18.06 -16.14
CA CYS A 69 -19.85 -18.63 -15.63
C CYS A 69 -19.73 -20.14 -15.70
N GLY A 70 -19.49 -20.79 -14.56
CA GLY A 70 -19.46 -22.23 -14.47
C GLY A 70 -20.81 -22.83 -14.35
N ILE A 71 -21.45 -22.52 -13.26
CA ILE A 71 -22.86 -22.83 -13.01
C ILE A 71 -23.57 -21.50 -13.24
N PRO A 72 -24.68 -21.44 -14.00
CA PRO A 72 -25.30 -20.19 -14.45
C PRO A 72 -25.50 -19.14 -13.36
N ASP A 73 -25.81 -19.54 -12.15
CA ASP A 73 -26.18 -18.63 -11.07
C ASP A 73 -25.03 -18.26 -10.12
N TYR A 74 -23.82 -18.79 -10.34
CA TYR A 74 -22.75 -18.65 -9.35
C TYR A 74 -21.92 -17.36 -9.52
N LYS A 75 -21.83 -16.81 -10.75
CA LYS A 75 -20.96 -15.66 -11.04
C LYS A 75 -21.69 -14.64 -11.91
N THR A 76 -22.39 -13.75 -11.26
CA THR A 76 -23.27 -12.78 -11.91
C THR A 76 -22.56 -11.46 -12.25
N TYR A 77 -21.26 -11.35 -11.97
CA TYR A 77 -20.48 -10.14 -12.19
C TYR A 77 -19.04 -10.41 -12.63
N ASP A 78 -18.47 -9.45 -13.35
CA ASP A 78 -17.05 -9.33 -13.66
C ASP A 78 -16.35 -8.42 -12.64
N PHE A 79 -15.02 -8.48 -12.57
CA PHE A 79 -14.23 -7.53 -11.84
C PHE A 79 -13.82 -6.36 -12.71
N LEU A 80 -14.12 -5.15 -12.29
CA LEU A 80 -13.73 -3.92 -12.97
C LEU A 80 -12.82 -3.09 -12.07
N TYR A 81 -11.60 -2.85 -12.53
CA TYR A 81 -10.62 -1.98 -11.88
C TYR A 81 -10.45 -0.69 -12.67
N ARG A 82 -10.33 0.43 -11.97
CA ARG A 82 -10.02 1.74 -12.52
C ARG A 82 -8.95 2.38 -11.65
N ASN A 83 -7.89 2.86 -12.27
CA ASN A 83 -6.90 3.68 -11.59
C ASN A 83 -6.75 4.99 -12.37
N ALA A 84 -6.63 6.08 -11.64
CA ALA A 84 -6.27 7.37 -12.19
C ALA A 84 -5.14 7.95 -11.34
N SER A 85 -4.15 8.55 -11.98
CA SER A 85 -3.14 9.32 -11.27
C SER A 85 -2.85 10.62 -11.99
N ALA A 86 -2.57 11.66 -11.22
CA ALA A 86 -2.11 12.94 -11.71
C ALA A 86 -0.99 13.43 -10.80
N SER A 87 0.07 13.97 -11.38
CA SER A 87 1.11 14.62 -10.62
C SER A 87 1.62 15.87 -11.33
N THR A 88 2.06 16.82 -10.54
CA THR A 88 2.77 18.01 -11.04
C THR A 88 3.82 18.40 -10.04
N GLY A 89 4.89 18.98 -10.54
CA GLY A 89 5.95 19.40 -9.67
C GLY A 89 7.04 20.18 -10.41
N GLY A 90 8.06 20.51 -9.65
CA GLY A 90 9.18 21.22 -10.23
C GLY A 90 10.46 21.05 -9.41
N LYS A 91 11.57 21.15 -10.10
CA LYS A 91 12.91 21.16 -9.51
C LYS A 91 13.62 22.44 -9.88
N MET A 92 13.99 23.22 -8.86
CA MET A 92 14.79 24.42 -8.97
C MET A 92 16.24 24.12 -8.58
N LYS A 93 17.16 24.36 -9.49
CA LYS A 93 18.61 24.32 -9.22
C LYS A 93 19.04 25.67 -8.68
N LEU A 94 19.77 25.66 -7.58
CA LEU A 94 20.34 26.82 -6.92
C LEU A 94 21.87 26.84 -7.11
N LYS A 95 22.55 27.90 -6.64
CA LYS A 95 23.99 27.96 -6.62
C LYS A 95 24.59 26.81 -5.80
N ASN A 96 25.84 26.45 -6.05
CA ASN A 96 26.60 25.42 -5.33
C ASN A 96 25.95 24.02 -5.40
N ASN A 97 25.33 23.68 -6.51
CA ASN A 97 24.61 22.41 -6.70
C ASN A 97 23.49 22.13 -5.67
N ASN A 98 22.99 23.18 -5.02
CA ASN A 98 21.81 23.09 -4.20
C ASN A 98 20.55 22.91 -5.08
N SER A 99 19.50 22.36 -4.49
CA SER A 99 18.24 22.23 -5.22
C SER A 99 17.04 22.19 -4.27
N ILE A 100 15.91 22.68 -4.76
CA ILE A 100 14.60 22.53 -4.13
C ILE A 100 13.71 21.79 -5.13
N THR A 101 12.97 20.80 -4.63
CA THR A 101 11.95 20.06 -5.39
C THR A 101 10.63 20.19 -4.65
N ALA A 102 9.55 20.41 -5.37
CA ALA A 102 8.18 20.38 -4.82
C ALA A 102 7.27 19.62 -5.77
N ASP A 103 6.48 18.71 -5.21
CA ASP A 103 5.67 17.77 -5.97
C ASP A 103 4.29 17.60 -5.31
N ILE A 104 3.27 17.44 -6.14
CA ILE A 104 1.90 17.08 -5.74
C ILE A 104 1.51 15.87 -6.55
N HIS A 105 1.06 14.81 -5.88
CA HIS A 105 0.59 13.58 -6.48
C HIS A 105 -0.81 13.25 -6.00
N TYR A 106 -1.68 12.89 -6.91
CA TYR A 106 -3.00 12.33 -6.62
C TYR A 106 -3.13 10.98 -7.29
N ASP A 107 -3.52 9.97 -6.52
CA ASP A 107 -3.78 8.62 -6.98
C ASP A 107 -5.20 8.21 -6.57
N SER A 108 -5.91 7.53 -7.46
CA SER A 108 -7.21 6.91 -7.16
C SER A 108 -7.24 5.49 -7.72
N HIS A 109 -7.73 4.57 -6.91
CA HIS A 109 -7.91 3.16 -7.26
C HIS A 109 -9.31 2.72 -6.86
N ALA A 110 -10.15 2.38 -7.84
CA ALA A 110 -11.49 1.90 -7.62
C ALA A 110 -11.69 0.48 -8.15
N TYR A 111 -12.39 -0.33 -7.37
CA TYR A 111 -12.72 -1.72 -7.67
C TYR A 111 -14.22 -1.94 -7.55
N TYR A 112 -14.81 -2.50 -8.62
CA TYR A 112 -16.25 -2.72 -8.74
C TYR A 112 -16.56 -4.16 -9.11
N TYR A 113 -17.74 -4.63 -8.69
CA TYR A 113 -18.45 -5.71 -9.36
C TYR A 113 -19.25 -5.11 -10.51
N ALA A 114 -18.98 -5.55 -11.74
CA ALA A 114 -19.73 -5.15 -12.94
C ALA A 114 -20.71 -6.28 -13.27
N TYR A 115 -21.98 -6.08 -12.95
CA TYR A 115 -23.00 -7.13 -13.08
C TYR A 115 -23.27 -7.46 -14.52
N THR A 116 -23.41 -8.74 -14.81
CA THR A 116 -23.63 -9.31 -16.16
C THR A 116 -25.01 -9.99 -16.29
N HIS A 117 -25.64 -10.27 -15.15
CA HIS A 117 -26.97 -10.87 -15.06
C HIS A 117 -27.78 -10.16 -13.99
N GLU A 118 -29.10 -10.28 -14.06
CA GLU A 118 -29.97 -9.85 -12.97
C GLU A 118 -29.69 -10.68 -11.74
N THR A 119 -29.50 -10.03 -10.61
CA THR A 119 -29.20 -10.68 -9.34
C THR A 119 -29.52 -9.79 -8.17
N TRP A 120 -29.76 -10.38 -7.03
CA TRP A 120 -29.81 -9.69 -5.75
C TRP A 120 -28.46 -9.86 -5.06
N ASP A 121 -27.88 -8.74 -4.61
CA ASP A 121 -26.62 -8.77 -3.87
C ASP A 121 -26.71 -7.87 -2.65
N LYS A 122 -25.78 -8.03 -1.71
CA LYS A 122 -25.73 -7.29 -0.46
C LYS A 122 -25.26 -5.86 -0.71
N GLU A 123 -25.98 -4.94 -0.13
CA GLU A 123 -25.59 -3.53 0.01
C GLU A 123 -25.78 -3.09 1.46
N TYR A 124 -25.29 -1.93 1.80
CA TYR A 124 -25.45 -1.34 3.12
C TYR A 124 -26.10 0.04 2.97
N ASP A 125 -27.16 0.28 3.70
CA ASP A 125 -27.84 1.58 3.75
C ASP A 125 -26.96 2.63 4.45
N ASP A 126 -27.46 3.87 4.57
CA ASP A 126 -26.73 4.96 5.20
C ASP A 126 -26.47 4.75 6.70
N ASN A 127 -27.21 3.86 7.34
CA ASN A 127 -27.04 3.47 8.73
C ASN A 127 -26.12 2.24 8.88
N GLY A 128 -25.54 1.75 7.78
CA GLY A 128 -24.69 0.57 7.77
C GLY A 128 -25.42 -0.76 7.94
N LYS A 129 -26.76 -0.79 7.77
CA LYS A 129 -27.55 -2.01 7.83
C LYS A 129 -27.50 -2.73 6.49
N GLU A 130 -27.28 -4.05 6.51
CA GLU A 130 -27.29 -4.89 5.32
C GLU A 130 -28.72 -4.93 4.71
N ILE A 131 -28.78 -4.63 3.43
CA ILE A 131 -29.99 -4.71 2.60
C ILE A 131 -29.71 -5.58 1.38
N SER A 132 -30.75 -6.23 0.85
CA SER A 132 -30.67 -6.89 -0.45
C SER A 132 -31.05 -5.91 -1.55
N PHE A 133 -30.15 -5.71 -2.51
CA PHE A 133 -30.32 -4.73 -3.59
C PHE A 133 -30.39 -5.44 -4.96
N PRO A 134 -31.35 -5.08 -5.83
CA PRO A 134 -31.47 -5.66 -7.16
C PRO A 134 -30.46 -5.01 -8.11
N TYR A 135 -29.63 -5.80 -8.76
CA TYR A 135 -28.71 -5.37 -9.81
C TYR A 135 -29.12 -5.92 -11.16
N SER A 136 -29.03 -5.08 -12.18
CA SER A 136 -29.27 -5.44 -13.59
C SER A 136 -27.95 -5.51 -14.37
N PRO A 137 -27.93 -6.18 -15.54
CA PRO A 137 -26.77 -6.20 -16.40
C PRO A 137 -26.31 -4.81 -16.78
N GLY A 138 -25.03 -4.51 -16.52
CA GLY A 138 -24.43 -3.18 -16.75
C GLY A 138 -24.24 -2.34 -15.46
N ASP A 139 -24.96 -2.67 -14.40
CA ASP A 139 -24.79 -2.02 -13.10
C ASP A 139 -23.41 -2.29 -12.50
N LYS A 140 -23.01 -1.43 -11.54
CA LYS A 140 -21.74 -1.53 -10.85
C LYS A 140 -21.94 -1.37 -9.35
N GLY A 141 -21.56 -2.38 -8.58
CA GLY A 141 -21.49 -2.28 -7.11
C GLY A 141 -20.07 -1.96 -6.68
N LEU A 142 -19.90 -0.85 -5.95
CA LEU A 142 -18.60 -0.45 -5.41
C LEU A 142 -18.11 -1.46 -4.38
N GLN A 143 -16.89 -1.93 -4.53
CA GLN A 143 -16.23 -2.81 -3.57
C GLN A 143 -15.16 -2.08 -2.75
N SER A 144 -14.46 -1.16 -3.39
CA SER A 144 -13.46 -0.30 -2.75
C SER A 144 -13.14 0.88 -3.66
N ASP A 145 -13.07 2.06 -3.10
CA ASP A 145 -12.50 3.28 -3.70
C ASP A 145 -11.47 3.83 -2.71
N GLN A 146 -10.23 3.86 -3.14
CA GLN A 146 -9.11 4.37 -2.36
C GLN A 146 -8.46 5.50 -3.12
N SER A 147 -8.27 6.64 -2.46
CA SER A 147 -7.61 7.81 -3.03
C SER A 147 -6.54 8.33 -2.08
N ARG A 148 -5.48 8.89 -2.65
CA ARG A 148 -4.37 9.48 -1.92
C ARG A 148 -3.96 10.79 -2.55
N LEU A 149 -3.78 11.81 -1.73
CA LEU A 149 -3.10 13.05 -2.08
C LEU A 149 -1.78 13.13 -1.30
N LEU A 150 -0.68 13.32 -2.01
CA LEU A 150 0.65 13.48 -1.44
C LEU A 150 1.25 14.80 -1.92
N ILE A 151 1.64 15.65 -0.99
CA ILE A 151 2.35 16.91 -1.22
C ILE A 151 3.72 16.77 -0.58
N GLN A 152 4.77 16.98 -1.35
CA GLN A 152 6.14 16.83 -0.87
C GLN A 152 6.99 18.02 -1.25
N THR A 153 7.87 18.42 -0.33
CA THR A 153 8.93 19.38 -0.63
C THR A 153 10.25 18.86 -0.10
N LYS A 154 11.31 19.05 -0.86
CA LYS A 154 12.66 18.62 -0.50
C LYS A 154 13.69 19.67 -0.91
N GLY A 155 14.49 20.12 0.04
CA GLY A 155 15.70 20.90 -0.20
C GLY A 155 16.95 20.04 -0.03
N ILE A 156 17.94 20.21 -0.92
CA ILE A 156 19.29 19.65 -0.79
C ILE A 156 20.28 20.79 -0.84
N PHE A 157 21.11 20.91 0.19
CA PHE A 157 22.05 22.01 0.39
C PHE A 157 23.45 21.46 0.68
N ASN A 158 24.40 21.79 -0.18
CA ASN A 158 25.81 21.52 0.05
C ASN A 158 26.38 22.63 0.91
N LEU A 159 26.71 22.27 2.13
CA LEU A 159 27.23 23.20 3.16
C LEU A 159 28.75 23.11 3.25
N PRO A 160 29.44 24.10 3.88
CA PRO A 160 30.86 24.00 4.18
C PRO A 160 31.22 22.73 4.95
N TYR A 161 32.50 22.40 4.97
CA TYR A 161 33.09 21.27 5.71
C TYR A 161 32.55 19.89 5.27
N PHE A 162 32.23 19.75 3.98
CA PHE A 162 31.78 18.49 3.36
C PHE A 162 30.47 17.93 3.93
N ASN A 163 29.56 18.82 4.30
CA ASN A 163 28.21 18.49 4.71
C ASN A 163 27.24 18.63 3.53
N ARG A 164 26.28 17.70 3.46
CA ARG A 164 25.18 17.73 2.52
C ARG A 164 23.86 17.56 3.26
N LEU A 165 23.22 18.68 3.54
CA LEU A 165 21.97 18.73 4.26
C LEU A 165 20.78 18.45 3.32
N SER A 166 19.90 17.55 3.73
CA SER A 166 18.59 17.33 3.12
C SER A 166 17.50 17.61 4.14
N ALA A 167 16.55 18.46 3.77
CA ALA A 167 15.38 18.76 4.61
C ALA A 167 14.12 18.74 3.77
N GLY A 168 12.99 18.36 4.36
CA GLY A 168 11.73 18.36 3.62
C GLY A 168 10.51 18.24 4.52
N VAL A 169 9.38 18.51 3.90
CA VAL A 169 8.04 18.40 4.49
C VAL A 169 7.18 17.58 3.54
N ASP A 170 6.45 16.62 4.10
CA ASP A 170 5.48 15.82 3.38
C ASP A 170 4.11 15.93 4.06
N MET A 171 3.06 16.00 3.26
CA MET A 171 1.68 15.89 3.70
C MET A 171 0.99 14.81 2.88
N GLU A 172 0.39 13.84 3.54
CA GLU A 172 -0.33 12.75 2.91
C GLU A 172 -1.75 12.66 3.47
N ILE A 173 -2.72 12.55 2.58
CA ILE A 173 -4.13 12.35 2.93
C ILE A 173 -4.60 11.12 2.17
N ASN A 174 -5.09 10.15 2.90
CA ASN A 174 -5.67 8.93 2.37
C ASN A 174 -7.18 8.90 2.63
N TRP A 175 -7.95 8.49 1.64
CA TRP A 175 -9.39 8.24 1.75
C TRP A 175 -9.68 6.80 1.34
N LEU A 176 -10.60 6.17 2.01
CA LEU A 176 -11.06 4.84 1.68
C LEU A 176 -12.57 4.76 1.86
N ASP A 177 -13.27 4.37 0.80
CA ASP A 177 -14.66 3.93 0.82
C ASP A 177 -14.74 2.47 0.36
N ALA A 178 -15.24 1.61 1.24
CA ALA A 178 -15.44 0.19 0.94
C ALA A 178 -16.69 -0.31 1.68
N PRO A 179 -17.89 0.00 1.16
CA PRO A 179 -19.15 -0.11 1.89
C PRO A 179 -19.46 -1.53 2.38
N ARG A 180 -18.90 -2.55 1.72
CA ARG A 180 -19.08 -3.96 2.10
C ARG A 180 -18.01 -4.50 3.05
N ARG A 181 -17.04 -3.66 3.46
CA ARG A 181 -15.86 -4.11 4.21
C ARG A 181 -15.47 -3.22 5.38
N LEU A 182 -16.06 -2.05 5.50
CA LEU A 182 -15.80 -1.09 6.57
C LEU A 182 -17.04 -0.88 7.41
N ASP A 183 -16.84 -0.47 8.66
CA ASP A 183 -17.91 -0.08 9.59
C ASP A 183 -18.42 1.33 9.33
N GLU A 184 -17.64 2.17 8.66
CA GLU A 184 -17.96 3.55 8.32
C GLU A 184 -17.70 3.83 6.83
N LYS A 185 -18.46 4.76 6.26
CA LYS A 185 -18.24 5.27 4.90
C LYS A 185 -17.20 6.38 4.92
N ASN A 186 -16.39 6.47 3.84
CA ASN A 186 -15.45 7.58 3.61
C ASN A 186 -14.47 7.84 4.76
N VAL A 187 -13.83 6.79 5.25
CA VAL A 187 -12.80 6.94 6.29
C VAL A 187 -11.55 7.58 5.71
N SER A 188 -10.86 8.38 6.51
CA SER A 188 -9.67 9.09 6.08
C SER A 188 -8.55 9.09 7.12
N ASP A 189 -7.33 9.24 6.63
CA ASP A 189 -6.11 9.36 7.42
C ASP A 189 -5.25 10.51 6.91
N ASN A 190 -4.81 11.39 7.83
CA ASN A 190 -4.03 12.57 7.52
C ASN A 190 -2.67 12.47 8.23
N THR A 191 -1.60 12.56 7.46
CA THR A 191 -0.23 12.48 7.96
C THR A 191 0.58 13.67 7.48
N GLY A 192 1.18 14.39 8.42
CA GLY A 192 2.18 15.42 8.14
C GLY A 192 3.55 14.95 8.64
N SER A 193 4.61 15.24 7.90
CA SER A 193 5.96 14.88 8.32
C SER A 193 6.95 15.99 8.00
N PHE A 194 7.92 16.15 8.89
CA PHE A 194 9.12 16.95 8.67
C PHE A 194 10.34 16.05 8.84
N TYR A 195 11.35 16.19 7.99
CA TYR A 195 12.59 15.44 8.11
C TYR A 195 13.81 16.32 7.85
N LEU A 196 14.90 15.97 8.53
CA LEU A 196 16.21 16.56 8.38
C LEU A 196 17.24 15.43 8.37
N GLN A 197 18.18 15.47 7.43
CA GLN A 197 19.29 14.53 7.33
C GLN A 197 20.54 15.28 6.87
N ASP A 198 21.66 15.00 7.51
CA ASP A 198 22.97 15.45 7.09
C ASP A 198 23.86 14.28 6.70
N GLU A 199 24.57 14.43 5.60
CA GLU A 199 25.63 13.55 5.12
C GLU A 199 26.95 14.29 5.30
N TRP A 200 27.75 13.86 6.25
CA TRP A 200 29.01 14.48 6.59
C TRP A 200 30.20 13.59 6.21
N SER A 201 31.12 14.14 5.43
CA SER A 201 32.35 13.45 5.00
C SER A 201 33.58 14.24 5.48
N PRO A 202 33.95 14.17 6.79
CA PRO A 202 35.05 14.96 7.34
C PRO A 202 36.39 14.71 6.66
N PHE A 203 36.60 13.51 6.15
CA PHE A 203 37.73 13.10 5.31
C PHE A 203 37.29 11.99 4.34
N SER A 204 38.09 11.72 3.32
CA SER A 204 37.73 10.83 2.19
C SER A 204 37.36 9.40 2.58
N GLN A 205 37.85 8.94 3.73
CA GLN A 205 37.60 7.59 4.22
C GLN A 205 36.32 7.46 5.04
N LEU A 206 35.79 8.54 5.62
CA LEU A 206 34.65 8.49 6.53
C LEU A 206 33.47 9.26 5.96
N ASN A 207 32.33 8.56 5.86
CA ASN A 207 31.02 9.19 5.60
C ASN A 207 30.08 8.82 6.74
N ILE A 208 29.44 9.80 7.33
CA ILE A 208 28.43 9.67 8.38
C ILE A 208 27.15 10.29 7.85
N THR A 209 26.05 9.54 7.93
CA THR A 209 24.71 10.05 7.67
C THR A 209 23.91 10.01 8.97
N ALA A 210 23.41 11.16 9.40
CA ALA A 210 22.54 11.26 10.57
C ALA A 210 21.28 12.05 10.21
N GLY A 211 20.13 11.61 10.68
CA GLY A 211 18.87 12.29 10.41
C GLY A 211 17.74 11.82 11.30
N ALA A 212 16.65 12.56 11.26
CA ALA A 212 15.42 12.19 11.92
C ALA A 212 14.22 12.67 11.09
N ARG A 213 13.11 11.92 11.21
CA ARG A 213 11.80 12.29 10.70
C ARG A 213 10.82 12.37 11.86
N LEU A 214 10.10 13.46 11.92
CA LEU A 214 8.99 13.67 12.82
C LEU A 214 7.70 13.53 12.02
N THR A 215 6.83 12.64 12.43
CA THR A 215 5.54 12.39 11.78
C THR A 215 4.41 12.68 12.75
N LEU A 216 3.42 13.41 12.28
CA LEU A 216 2.17 13.75 12.98
C LEU A 216 1.03 13.12 12.20
N ASN A 217 0.17 12.37 12.88
CA ASN A 217 -0.98 11.72 12.26
C ASN A 217 -2.21 11.88 13.16
N ASN A 218 -3.38 12.00 12.54
CA ASN A 218 -4.64 12.21 13.26
C ASN A 218 -5.08 11.01 14.12
N ASN A 219 -4.65 9.78 13.80
CA ASN A 219 -5.09 8.57 14.50
C ASN A 219 -4.14 8.16 15.64
N PHE A 220 -2.83 8.38 15.51
CA PHE A 220 -1.84 7.91 16.49
C PHE A 220 -0.92 9.00 17.06
N GLY A 221 -1.16 10.28 16.73
CA GLY A 221 -0.39 11.41 17.23
C GLY A 221 1.02 11.51 16.63
N MET A 222 2.03 11.79 17.45
CA MET A 222 3.39 12.10 17.03
C MET A 222 4.33 10.90 17.17
N ARG A 223 5.18 10.70 16.15
CA ARG A 223 6.28 9.70 16.19
C ARG A 223 7.54 10.30 15.59
N ALA A 224 8.69 10.00 16.21
CA ALA A 224 10.01 10.36 15.71
C ALA A 224 10.79 9.09 15.30
N THR A 225 11.50 9.15 14.18
CA THR A 225 12.31 8.04 13.66
C THR A 225 13.72 8.54 13.36
N PRO A 226 14.67 8.39 14.31
CA PRO A 226 16.07 8.71 14.10
C PRO A 226 16.76 7.63 13.25
N LYS A 227 17.80 8.05 12.53
CA LYS A 227 18.72 7.18 11.80
C LYS A 227 20.13 7.72 11.88
N VAL A 228 21.09 6.83 12.13
CA VAL A 228 22.53 7.12 12.03
C VAL A 228 23.19 5.96 11.28
N SER A 229 24.02 6.28 10.31
CA SER A 229 24.86 5.30 9.62
C SER A 229 26.26 5.84 9.39
N ALA A 230 27.25 4.98 9.39
CA ALA A 230 28.63 5.30 9.10
C ALA A 230 29.22 4.32 8.08
N LEU A 231 30.00 4.85 7.17
CA LEU A 231 30.84 4.09 6.23
C LEU A 231 32.28 4.53 6.46
N TYR A 232 33.16 3.59 6.77
CA TYR A 232 34.59 3.81 6.87
C TYR A 232 35.36 2.96 5.86
N LYS A 233 36.18 3.59 5.03
CA LYS A 233 37.01 2.97 4.02
C LYS A 233 38.43 2.76 4.55
N LEU A 234 38.87 1.51 4.63
CA LEU A 234 40.20 1.12 5.10
C LEU A 234 40.89 0.30 4.00
N GLY A 235 41.65 0.97 3.13
CA GLY A 235 42.20 0.35 1.94
C GLY A 235 41.10 -0.26 1.07
N ASP A 236 41.18 -1.56 0.83
CA ASP A 236 40.23 -2.34 0.05
C ASP A 236 38.96 -2.73 0.86
N PHE A 237 38.91 -2.41 2.15
CA PHE A 237 37.78 -2.71 3.01
C PHE A 237 36.83 -1.53 3.18
N ASN A 238 35.53 -1.80 3.11
CA ASN A 238 34.47 -0.90 3.53
C ASN A 238 33.79 -1.46 4.79
N LEU A 239 33.84 -0.70 5.86
CA LEU A 239 33.14 -1.01 7.11
C LEU A 239 31.87 -0.18 7.21
N ARG A 240 30.76 -0.81 7.50
CA ARG A 240 29.44 -0.14 7.60
C ARG A 240 28.79 -0.45 8.93
N ALA A 241 28.17 0.57 9.53
CA ALA A 241 27.32 0.41 10.68
C ALA A 241 26.07 1.28 10.52
N THR A 242 24.92 0.77 10.97
CA THR A 242 23.67 1.51 10.92
C THR A 242 22.83 1.23 12.16
N TYR A 243 22.26 2.30 12.70
CA TYR A 243 21.13 2.27 13.63
C TYR A 243 19.98 3.05 13.04
N SER A 244 18.77 2.52 13.09
CA SER A 244 17.57 3.24 12.68
C SER A 244 16.34 2.76 13.44
N GLU A 245 15.44 3.71 13.67
CA GLU A 245 14.09 3.40 14.15
C GLU A 245 13.08 3.60 13.03
N GLY A 246 11.99 2.84 13.09
CA GLY A 246 10.89 2.93 12.14
C GLY A 246 9.57 2.61 12.81
N PHE A 247 8.48 2.92 12.14
CA PHE A 247 7.16 2.49 12.56
C PHE A 247 6.28 2.20 11.34
N LYS A 248 5.25 1.38 11.54
CA LYS A 248 4.16 1.13 10.60
C LYS A 248 2.88 1.61 11.24
N THR A 249 2.16 2.49 10.55
CA THR A 249 0.83 2.95 10.96
C THR A 249 -0.21 1.86 10.75
N PRO A 250 -1.25 1.75 11.61
CA PRO A 250 -2.43 0.99 11.28
C PRO A 250 -3.05 1.55 9.98
N THR A 251 -3.42 0.69 9.08
CA THR A 251 -4.13 1.07 7.85
C THR A 251 -5.59 1.38 8.14
N LEU A 252 -6.26 2.18 7.31
CA LEU A 252 -7.70 2.45 7.43
C LEU A 252 -8.52 1.16 7.49
N LYS A 253 -8.09 0.13 6.76
CA LYS A 253 -8.71 -1.20 6.84
C LYS A 253 -8.48 -1.86 8.20
N GLU A 254 -7.29 -1.81 8.78
CA GLU A 254 -7.01 -2.40 10.10
C GLU A 254 -7.82 -1.70 11.21
N LEU A 255 -8.07 -0.39 11.06
CA LEU A 255 -8.88 0.38 12.00
C LEU A 255 -10.40 0.13 11.85
N HIS A 256 -10.90 0.10 10.62
CA HIS A 256 -12.33 0.17 10.30
C HIS A 256 -12.90 -1.11 9.68
N TYR A 257 -12.18 -2.23 9.71
CA TYR A 257 -12.61 -3.44 9.03
C TYR A 257 -13.90 -4.01 9.66
N ARG A 258 -14.89 -4.28 8.81
CA ARG A 258 -16.09 -5.03 9.15
C ARG A 258 -16.43 -5.93 7.97
N TYR A 259 -16.04 -7.18 8.05
CA TYR A 259 -16.27 -8.13 6.97
C TYR A 259 -16.88 -9.42 7.50
N ILE A 260 -18.07 -9.72 7.01
CA ILE A 260 -18.85 -10.87 7.38
C ILE A 260 -18.71 -11.91 6.27
N ARG A 261 -17.94 -12.95 6.53
CA ARG A 261 -17.78 -14.07 5.63
C ARG A 261 -18.84 -15.11 5.95
N GLN A 262 -19.80 -15.25 5.05
CA GLN A 262 -20.85 -16.28 5.13
C GLN A 262 -20.54 -17.38 4.11
N MET A 263 -20.13 -18.53 4.59
CA MET A 263 -19.94 -19.77 3.82
C MET A 263 -20.56 -20.92 4.63
N SER A 264 -19.90 -22.06 4.75
CA SER A 264 -20.32 -23.14 5.65
C SER A 264 -20.38 -22.71 7.12
N LEU A 265 -19.55 -21.73 7.49
CA LEU A 265 -19.51 -21.10 8.82
C LEU A 265 -19.48 -19.59 8.65
N VAL A 266 -20.12 -18.88 9.58
CA VAL A 266 -20.06 -17.43 9.66
C VAL A 266 -18.80 -17.00 10.43
N ILE A 267 -17.99 -16.14 9.82
CA ILE A 267 -16.79 -15.57 10.42
C ILE A 267 -16.88 -14.05 10.34
N LEU A 268 -16.83 -13.39 11.49
CA LEU A 268 -16.68 -11.94 11.57
C LEU A 268 -15.19 -11.58 11.56
N ASN A 269 -14.81 -10.60 10.74
CA ASN A 269 -13.49 -10.00 10.76
C ASN A 269 -13.65 -8.51 11.04
N LEU A 270 -13.05 -8.05 12.13
CA LEU A 270 -13.25 -6.71 12.69
C LEU A 270 -11.95 -5.92 12.71
N GLY A 271 -12.04 -4.64 12.48
CA GLY A 271 -11.00 -3.67 12.75
C GLY A 271 -10.90 -3.36 14.24
N ASN A 272 -9.94 -2.53 14.57
CA ASN A 272 -9.77 -2.03 15.92
C ASN A 272 -9.25 -0.59 15.86
N LYS A 273 -10.04 0.36 16.34
CA LYS A 273 -9.70 1.79 16.34
C LYS A 273 -8.67 2.17 17.40
N ASP A 274 -8.44 1.27 18.37
CA ASP A 274 -7.46 1.46 19.45
C ASP A 274 -6.06 0.92 19.10
N LEU A 275 -5.83 0.53 17.83
CA LEU A 275 -4.52 0.05 17.40
C LEU A 275 -3.46 1.14 17.51
N GLU A 276 -2.33 0.78 18.08
CA GLU A 276 -1.13 1.59 18.09
C GLU A 276 -0.21 1.27 16.90
N PRO A 277 0.66 2.21 16.49
CA PRO A 277 1.67 1.93 15.49
C PRO A 277 2.62 0.82 15.93
N GLN A 278 2.89 -0.12 15.02
CA GLN A 278 3.97 -1.07 15.18
C GLN A 278 5.30 -0.32 15.06
N THR A 279 6.24 -0.57 15.97
CA THR A 279 7.55 0.07 15.96
C THR A 279 8.67 -0.92 15.71
N SER A 280 9.79 -0.43 15.20
CA SER A 280 10.98 -1.24 14.95
C SER A 280 12.25 -0.50 15.34
N ARG A 281 13.23 -1.25 15.87
CA ARG A 281 14.59 -0.80 16.13
C ARG A 281 15.55 -1.72 15.39
N TYR A 282 16.33 -1.15 14.50
CA TYR A 282 17.22 -1.89 13.62
C TYR A 282 18.67 -1.51 13.85
N VAL A 283 19.54 -2.51 13.98
CA VAL A 283 20.99 -2.38 14.03
C VAL A 283 21.61 -3.30 13.00
N SER A 284 22.61 -2.81 12.26
CA SER A 284 23.42 -3.66 11.39
C SER A 284 24.89 -3.24 11.40
N GLY A 285 25.76 -4.22 11.15
CA GLY A 285 27.18 -4.03 10.91
C GLY A 285 27.65 -4.91 9.77
N GLY A 286 28.50 -4.38 8.90
CA GLY A 286 28.97 -5.11 7.74
C GLY A 286 30.41 -4.77 7.36
N VAL A 287 31.08 -5.72 6.76
CA VAL A 287 32.39 -5.56 6.13
C VAL A 287 32.30 -6.01 4.68
N GLU A 288 32.90 -5.24 3.79
CA GLU A 288 33.01 -5.53 2.37
C GLU A 288 34.49 -5.39 1.98
N TYR A 289 35.04 -6.40 1.35
CA TYR A 289 36.36 -6.36 0.71
C TYR A 289 36.19 -6.20 -0.78
N ASN A 290 36.88 -5.22 -1.38
CA ASN A 290 36.89 -4.95 -2.82
C ASN A 290 38.30 -5.09 -3.36
N GLY A 291 38.69 -6.31 -3.70
CA GLY A 291 39.96 -6.58 -4.42
C GLY A 291 39.86 -6.31 -5.91
N THR A 292 40.97 -6.48 -6.61
CA THR A 292 41.06 -6.31 -8.09
C THR A 292 40.24 -7.34 -8.84
N ASP A 293 40.20 -8.59 -8.36
CA ASP A 293 39.62 -9.72 -9.10
C ASP A 293 38.28 -10.20 -8.50
N PHE A 294 38.00 -9.88 -7.24
CA PHE A 294 36.78 -10.29 -6.58
C PHE A 294 36.38 -9.33 -5.47
N SER A 295 35.09 -9.33 -5.13
CA SER A 295 34.58 -8.69 -3.95
C SER A 295 33.81 -9.68 -3.07
N ILE A 296 33.87 -9.50 -1.77
CA ILE A 296 33.14 -10.30 -0.78
C ILE A 296 32.57 -9.39 0.28
N SER A 297 31.35 -9.65 0.73
CA SER A 297 30.72 -8.90 1.82
C SER A 297 30.07 -9.83 2.81
N ALA A 298 30.09 -9.41 4.08
CA ALA A 298 29.34 -10.02 5.17
C ALA A 298 28.63 -8.94 5.96
N THR A 299 27.34 -9.17 6.25
CA THR A 299 26.52 -8.24 7.03
C THR A 299 25.72 -9.01 8.08
N GLY A 300 25.85 -8.60 9.33
CA GLY A 300 24.98 -9.02 10.42
C GLY A 300 23.96 -7.94 10.76
N TYR A 301 22.76 -8.32 11.11
CA TYR A 301 21.72 -7.38 11.52
C TYR A 301 20.81 -7.97 12.60
N CYS A 302 20.18 -7.09 13.37
CA CYS A 302 19.10 -7.39 14.28
C CYS A 302 17.99 -6.37 14.14
N ASN A 303 16.75 -6.82 14.18
CA ASN A 303 15.56 -5.96 14.12
C ASN A 303 14.59 -6.40 15.21
N TRP A 304 14.30 -5.51 16.16
CA TRP A 304 13.30 -5.70 17.21
C TRP A 304 12.01 -5.02 16.76
N LEU A 305 10.91 -5.76 16.85
CA LEU A 305 9.58 -5.31 16.51
C LEU A 305 8.70 -5.34 17.75
N ASP A 306 8.05 -4.22 18.03
CA ASP A 306 7.08 -4.08 19.10
C ASP A 306 5.71 -3.71 18.53
N ASN A 307 4.62 -4.06 19.23
CA ASN A 307 3.24 -3.77 18.85
C ASN A 307 2.86 -4.28 17.43
N MET A 308 3.22 -5.51 17.11
CA MET A 308 2.88 -6.10 15.80
C MET A 308 1.36 -6.18 15.61
N ILE A 309 0.87 -5.57 14.53
CA ILE A 309 -0.55 -5.61 14.16
C ILE A 309 -0.86 -6.91 13.44
N THR A 310 -1.72 -7.73 14.03
CA THR A 310 -2.13 -9.03 13.47
C THR A 310 -3.63 -9.28 13.66
N LEU A 311 -4.21 -10.12 12.80
CA LEU A 311 -5.60 -10.53 12.89
C LEU A 311 -5.71 -11.79 13.75
N VAL A 312 -6.17 -11.67 14.99
CA VAL A 312 -6.29 -12.76 15.96
C VAL A 312 -7.74 -13.18 16.18
N THR A 313 -7.94 -14.41 16.66
CA THR A 313 -9.27 -14.88 17.09
C THR A 313 -9.53 -14.37 18.50
N ILE A 314 -10.69 -13.74 18.70
CA ILE A 314 -11.15 -13.23 20.00
C ILE A 314 -12.40 -13.98 20.45
N PRO A 315 -12.72 -13.97 21.78
CA PRO A 315 -13.99 -14.47 22.29
C PRO A 315 -15.18 -13.71 21.68
N THR A 316 -16.25 -14.41 21.36
CA THR A 316 -17.49 -13.82 20.81
C THR A 316 -18.09 -12.74 21.71
N SER A 317 -17.87 -12.85 23.03
CA SER A 317 -18.31 -11.85 24.02
C SER A 317 -17.62 -10.49 23.91
N GLN A 318 -16.50 -10.39 23.19
CA GLN A 318 -15.78 -9.15 22.92
C GLN A 318 -16.19 -8.48 21.60
N ALA A 319 -17.01 -9.16 20.80
CA ALA A 319 -17.51 -8.61 19.54
C ALA A 319 -18.73 -7.70 19.80
N PRO A 320 -19.04 -6.76 18.89
CA PRO A 320 -20.26 -5.97 18.95
C PRO A 320 -21.51 -6.85 19.05
N GLY A 321 -22.34 -6.63 20.06
CA GLY A 321 -23.46 -7.50 20.39
C GLY A 321 -24.52 -7.60 19.30
N ASP A 322 -24.75 -6.50 18.56
CA ASP A 322 -25.65 -6.44 17.40
C ASP A 322 -25.21 -7.39 16.28
N LEU A 323 -23.89 -7.45 16.00
CA LEU A 323 -23.32 -8.36 15.00
C LEU A 323 -23.41 -9.83 15.47
N VAL A 324 -23.19 -10.08 16.75
CA VAL A 324 -23.30 -11.44 17.31
C VAL A 324 -24.73 -11.94 17.24
N VAL A 325 -25.70 -11.12 17.64
CA VAL A 325 -27.13 -11.48 17.59
C VAL A 325 -27.61 -11.66 16.16
N THR A 326 -27.16 -10.81 15.22
CA THR A 326 -27.63 -10.84 13.83
C THR A 326 -27.06 -12.03 13.05
N TYR A 327 -25.80 -12.39 13.29
CA TYR A 327 -25.07 -13.33 12.42
C TYR A 327 -24.72 -14.67 13.06
N ASP A 328 -24.85 -14.81 14.38
CA ASP A 328 -24.48 -16.00 15.17
C ASP A 328 -23.11 -16.58 14.72
N PRO A 329 -22.00 -15.83 14.85
CA PRO A 329 -20.75 -16.18 14.26
C PRO A 329 -20.09 -17.38 14.96
N ALA A 330 -19.65 -18.36 14.19
CA ALA A 330 -18.84 -19.47 14.67
C ALA A 330 -17.41 -19.02 15.08
N ARG A 331 -16.96 -17.87 14.57
CA ARG A 331 -15.64 -17.30 14.87
C ARG A 331 -15.65 -15.79 14.70
N VAL A 332 -15.00 -15.10 15.62
CA VAL A 332 -14.71 -13.67 15.54
C VAL A 332 -13.21 -13.46 15.48
N ARG A 333 -12.76 -12.61 14.58
CA ARG A 333 -11.37 -12.17 14.46
C ARG A 333 -11.32 -10.66 14.52
N GLN A 334 -10.29 -10.13 15.19
CA GLN A 334 -10.05 -8.70 15.30
C GLN A 334 -8.57 -8.39 15.13
N TYR A 335 -8.25 -7.24 14.50
CA TYR A 335 -6.90 -6.73 14.49
C TYR A 335 -6.49 -6.28 15.89
N GLN A 336 -5.32 -6.72 16.34
CA GLN A 336 -4.74 -6.38 17.66
C GLN A 336 -3.24 -6.15 17.53
N ASN A 337 -2.69 -5.39 18.49
CA ASN A 337 -1.24 -5.25 18.69
C ASN A 337 -0.68 -6.43 19.50
#